data_e589a365a9402dd824aefd6d82d5b61e
#
_entry.id   e589a365a9402dd824aefd6d82d5b61e
#
_cell.length_a   1.000
_cell.length_b   1.000
_cell.length_c   1.000
_cell.angle_alpha   90.00
_cell.angle_beta   90.00
_cell.angle_gamma   90.00
#
_symmetry.space_group_name_H-M   'P 1'
#
loop_
_entity.id
_entity.type
_entity.pdbx_description
1 polymer ?
#
loop_
_entity_poly.entity_id
_entity_poly.type
_entity_poly.pdbx_seq_one_letter_code
_entity_poly.pdbx_strand_id
1 'polypeptide(L)'
;ILDSIATSGEEILYCGDDSAGELGDILHYCFQKWHELSSDELLPEGKKSELFELFLTHFAEGCLKEFDWWWDWIQMAIQLADDEEKQGRIIQELDKVINIKGDEWGINYNRQVAQRHKLEIMSKRGTPEEQFKFMYENVSNPDFRRRLLQMAWDRGDYKEVLRLAVDGA
;
A
#
# COMPACT_ATOMS: atom_id res chain seq x y z
N ILE A 1 1.45 5.50 -23.49
CA ILE A 1 0.00 5.38 -23.77
C ILE A 1 -0.75 5.06 -22.47
N LEU A 2 -0.47 3.93 -21.77
CA LEU A 2 -1.17 3.58 -20.52
C LEU A 2 -1.06 4.68 -19.47
N ASP A 3 0.12 5.26 -19.30
CA ASP A 3 0.37 6.37 -18.40
C ASP A 3 -0.48 7.61 -18.72
N SER A 4 -0.52 7.99 -19.98
CA SER A 4 -1.35 9.12 -20.44
C SER A 4 -2.84 8.86 -20.22
N ILE A 5 -3.31 7.61 -20.33
CA ILE A 5 -4.71 7.25 -20.08
C ILE A 5 -5.02 7.38 -18.58
N ALA A 6 -4.15 6.91 -17.69
CA ALA A 6 -4.39 6.97 -16.26
C ALA A 6 -4.38 8.42 -15.74
N THR A 7 -3.41 9.23 -16.16
CA THR A 7 -3.31 10.65 -15.74
C THR A 7 -4.44 11.50 -16.30
N SER A 8 -4.82 11.31 -17.59
CA SER A 8 -5.99 12.00 -18.17
C SER A 8 -7.31 11.46 -17.65
N GLY A 9 -7.35 10.15 -17.30
CA GLY A 9 -8.54 9.49 -16.76
C GLY A 9 -8.99 10.11 -15.45
N GLU A 10 -8.07 10.55 -14.59
CA GLU A 10 -8.39 11.25 -13.35
C GLU A 10 -9.17 12.55 -13.62
N GLU A 11 -8.70 13.39 -14.54
CA GLU A 11 -9.40 14.61 -14.93
C GLU A 11 -10.81 14.33 -15.50
N ILE A 12 -10.94 13.29 -16.32
CA ILE A 12 -12.21 12.92 -16.94
C ILE A 12 -13.17 12.35 -15.89
N LEU A 13 -12.70 11.56 -14.92
CA LEU A 13 -13.54 11.06 -13.81
C LEU A 13 -14.11 12.19 -12.97
N TYR A 14 -13.36 13.28 -12.77
CA TYR A 14 -13.85 14.44 -12.04
C TYR A 14 -14.84 15.31 -12.83
N CYS A 15 -14.70 15.35 -14.15
CA CYS A 15 -15.46 16.28 -14.99
C CYS A 15 -16.56 15.58 -15.82
N GLY A 16 -16.50 14.27 -15.95
CA GLY A 16 -17.36 13.48 -16.82
C GLY A 16 -18.47 12.73 -16.07
N ASP A 17 -19.45 12.28 -16.85
CA ASP A 17 -20.47 11.33 -16.40
C ASP A 17 -20.03 9.92 -16.77
N ASP A 18 -19.51 9.17 -15.80
CA ASP A 18 -19.15 7.75 -15.96
C ASP A 18 -20.25 6.83 -15.40
N SER A 19 -21.51 7.24 -15.48
CA SER A 19 -22.64 6.44 -14.98
C SER A 19 -22.77 5.08 -15.66
N ALA A 20 -22.21 4.91 -16.86
CA ALA A 20 -22.12 3.64 -17.56
C ALA A 20 -20.90 2.79 -17.16
N GLY A 21 -19.94 3.37 -16.40
CA GLY A 21 -18.73 2.68 -15.93
C GLY A 21 -17.66 2.43 -17.00
N GLU A 22 -17.81 2.99 -18.21
CA GLU A 22 -16.89 2.72 -19.33
C GLU A 22 -15.46 3.21 -19.06
N LEU A 23 -15.32 4.37 -18.42
CA LEU A 23 -14.00 4.92 -18.07
C LEU A 23 -13.36 4.11 -16.95
N GLY A 24 -14.13 3.72 -15.93
CA GLY A 24 -13.70 2.82 -14.88
C GLY A 24 -13.15 1.50 -15.45
N ASP A 25 -13.83 0.91 -16.42
CA ASP A 25 -13.41 -0.32 -17.10
C ASP A 25 -12.08 -0.12 -17.87
N ILE A 26 -11.91 1.01 -18.54
CA ILE A 26 -10.65 1.36 -19.25
C ILE A 26 -9.49 1.49 -18.24
N LEU A 27 -9.70 2.20 -17.14
CA LEU A 27 -8.68 2.36 -16.10
C LEU A 27 -8.34 1.01 -15.46
N HIS A 28 -9.34 0.21 -15.14
CA HIS A 28 -9.13 -1.13 -14.61
C HIS A 28 -8.27 -1.99 -15.56
N TYR A 29 -8.57 -1.95 -16.87
CA TYR A 29 -7.75 -2.64 -17.87
C TYR A 29 -6.31 -2.13 -17.91
N CYS A 30 -6.09 -0.80 -17.80
CA CYS A 30 -4.75 -0.23 -17.76
C CYS A 30 -3.97 -0.74 -16.52
N PHE A 31 -4.59 -0.71 -15.34
CA PHE A 31 -3.96 -1.21 -14.11
C PHE A 31 -3.67 -2.71 -14.18
N GLN A 32 -4.59 -3.50 -14.72
CA GLN A 32 -4.34 -4.91 -14.95
C GLN A 32 -3.09 -5.12 -15.82
N LYS A 33 -2.92 -4.34 -16.91
CA LYS A 33 -1.74 -4.45 -17.77
C LYS A 33 -0.45 -4.02 -17.07
N TRP A 34 -0.47 -3.02 -16.20
CA TRP A 34 0.69 -2.66 -15.40
C TRP A 34 1.04 -3.72 -14.36
N HIS A 35 0.05 -4.35 -13.72
CA HIS A 35 0.28 -5.48 -12.82
C HIS A 35 0.91 -6.68 -13.56
N GLU A 36 0.43 -6.98 -14.76
CA GLU A 36 1.04 -8.02 -15.62
C GLU A 36 2.51 -7.68 -15.93
N LEU A 37 2.79 -6.43 -16.32
CA LEU A 37 4.15 -5.98 -16.63
C LEU A 37 5.07 -5.97 -15.39
N SER A 38 4.59 -5.52 -14.22
CA SER A 38 5.39 -5.50 -13.00
C SER A 38 5.72 -6.89 -12.47
N SER A 39 4.93 -7.89 -12.86
CA SER A 39 5.11 -9.30 -12.49
C SER A 39 5.89 -10.11 -13.53
N ASP A 40 6.25 -9.50 -14.68
CA ASP A 40 6.96 -10.19 -15.75
C ASP A 40 8.44 -10.36 -15.39
N GLU A 41 8.85 -11.60 -15.09
CA GLU A 41 10.24 -11.94 -14.78
C GLU A 41 11.20 -11.67 -15.96
N LEU A 42 10.70 -11.72 -17.19
CA LEU A 42 11.48 -11.50 -18.42
C LEU A 42 11.68 -10.02 -18.75
N LEU A 43 11.05 -9.11 -17.99
CA LEU A 43 11.20 -7.68 -18.23
C LEU A 43 12.65 -7.26 -17.95
N PRO A 44 13.33 -6.56 -18.90
CA PRO A 44 14.70 -6.09 -18.69
C PRO A 44 14.82 -5.18 -17.46
N GLU A 45 15.92 -5.30 -16.70
CA GLU A 45 16.14 -4.52 -15.47
C GLU A 45 16.03 -3.01 -15.65
N GLY A 46 16.50 -2.48 -16.78
CA GLY A 46 16.32 -1.06 -17.11
C GLY A 46 14.83 -0.66 -17.20
N LYS A 47 13.98 -1.56 -17.71
CA LYS A 47 12.53 -1.31 -17.78
C LYS A 47 11.84 -1.48 -16.43
N LYS A 48 12.27 -2.42 -15.62
CA LYS A 48 11.79 -2.55 -14.23
C LYS A 48 12.10 -1.28 -13.43
N SER A 49 13.29 -0.73 -13.61
CA SER A 49 13.67 0.54 -12.95
C SER A 49 12.84 1.72 -13.45
N GLU A 50 12.61 1.84 -14.75
CA GLU A 50 11.74 2.89 -15.32
C GLU A 50 10.30 2.79 -14.77
N LEU A 51 9.73 1.59 -14.70
CA LEU A 51 8.40 1.37 -14.15
C LEU A 51 8.34 1.65 -12.64
N PHE A 52 9.38 1.25 -11.90
CA PHE A 52 9.47 1.56 -10.47
C PHE A 52 9.41 3.08 -10.23
N GLU A 53 10.20 3.87 -10.98
CA GLU A 53 10.18 5.33 -10.87
C GLU A 53 8.80 5.91 -11.21
N LEU A 54 8.17 5.42 -12.28
CA LEU A 54 6.85 5.84 -12.71
C LEU A 54 5.82 5.61 -11.59
N PHE A 55 5.74 4.38 -11.07
CA PHE A 55 4.75 4.02 -10.05
C PHE A 55 4.96 4.76 -8.73
N LEU A 56 6.22 4.88 -8.29
CA LEU A 56 6.53 5.60 -7.06
C LEU A 56 6.23 7.09 -7.19
N THR A 57 6.47 7.68 -8.36
CA THR A 57 6.15 9.09 -8.65
C THR A 57 4.64 9.30 -8.61
N HIS A 58 3.85 8.49 -9.29
CA HIS A 58 2.38 8.62 -9.27
C HIS A 58 1.80 8.46 -7.88
N PHE A 59 2.32 7.53 -7.08
CA PHE A 59 1.92 7.41 -5.69
C PHE A 59 2.25 8.68 -4.89
N ALA A 60 3.47 9.20 -5.02
CA ALA A 60 3.94 10.38 -4.30
C ALA A 60 3.17 11.65 -4.67
N GLU A 61 2.81 11.80 -5.94
CA GLU A 61 2.00 12.91 -6.47
C GLU A 61 0.51 12.79 -6.13
N GLY A 62 0.07 11.62 -5.68
CA GLY A 62 -1.31 11.37 -5.32
C GLY A 62 -2.23 11.13 -6.52
N CYS A 63 -1.69 10.66 -7.64
CA CYS A 63 -2.48 10.33 -8.83
C CYS A 63 -3.55 9.28 -8.49
N LEU A 64 -4.81 9.57 -8.79
CA LEU A 64 -6.00 8.76 -8.48
C LEU A 64 -6.23 8.52 -6.96
N LYS A 65 -5.78 9.47 -6.11
CA LYS A 65 -5.86 9.36 -4.64
C LYS A 65 -7.29 9.29 -4.12
N GLU A 66 -8.22 9.95 -4.77
CA GLU A 66 -9.64 9.92 -4.41
C GLU A 66 -10.34 8.62 -4.87
N PHE A 67 -9.59 7.76 -5.56
CA PHE A 67 -10.04 6.47 -6.06
C PHE A 67 -9.19 5.34 -5.47
N ASP A 68 -9.70 4.12 -5.43
CA ASP A 68 -8.99 2.97 -4.86
C ASP A 68 -7.68 2.62 -5.59
N TRP A 69 -7.54 3.05 -6.86
CA TRP A 69 -6.34 2.81 -7.68
C TRP A 69 -5.07 3.49 -7.18
N TRP A 70 -5.13 4.48 -6.28
CA TRP A 70 -3.93 5.09 -5.71
C TRP A 70 -3.01 4.05 -5.04
N TRP A 71 -3.59 3.06 -4.37
CA TRP A 71 -2.84 2.02 -3.69
C TRP A 71 -2.22 0.99 -4.65
N ASP A 72 -2.75 0.85 -5.87
CA ASP A 72 -2.15 -0.01 -6.89
C ASP A 72 -0.77 0.48 -7.32
N TRP A 73 -0.56 1.80 -7.37
CA TRP A 73 0.76 2.38 -7.68
C TRP A 73 1.84 1.88 -6.73
N ILE A 74 1.62 1.97 -5.43
CA ILE A 74 2.61 1.54 -4.46
C ILE A 74 2.76 0.02 -4.44
N GLN A 75 1.69 -0.73 -4.67
CA GLN A 75 1.73 -2.19 -4.74
C GLN A 75 2.59 -2.66 -5.90
N MET A 76 2.47 -2.06 -7.08
CA MET A 76 3.32 -2.35 -8.24
C MET A 76 4.77 -1.94 -7.99
N ALA A 77 5.02 -0.80 -7.35
CA ALA A 77 6.36 -0.40 -6.95
C ALA A 77 7.00 -1.41 -5.99
N ILE A 78 6.25 -1.97 -5.02
CA ILE A 78 6.70 -3.01 -4.09
C ILE A 78 7.10 -4.30 -4.82
N GLN A 79 6.40 -4.67 -5.88
CA GLN A 79 6.75 -5.85 -6.69
C GLN A 79 8.10 -5.68 -7.38
N LEU A 80 8.43 -4.46 -7.82
CA LEU A 80 9.67 -4.11 -8.51
C LEU A 80 10.83 -3.73 -7.57
N ALA A 81 10.57 -3.66 -6.26
CA ALA A 81 11.58 -3.27 -5.27
C ALA A 81 12.43 -4.47 -4.83
N ASP A 82 13.40 -4.81 -5.64
CA ASP A 82 14.31 -5.95 -5.47
C ASP A 82 15.53 -5.64 -4.57
N ASP A 83 15.84 -4.38 -4.33
CA ASP A 83 16.98 -3.92 -3.52
C ASP A 83 16.57 -3.03 -2.33
N GLU A 84 17.54 -2.75 -1.44
CA GLU A 84 17.33 -1.95 -0.23
C GLU A 84 17.06 -0.48 -0.51
N GLU A 85 17.62 0.07 -1.58
CA GLU A 85 17.43 1.48 -1.95
C GLU A 85 15.99 1.72 -2.37
N LYS A 86 15.45 0.91 -3.29
CA LYS A 86 14.07 0.99 -3.73
C LYS A 86 13.09 0.79 -2.58
N GLN A 87 13.33 -0.22 -1.73
CA GLN A 87 12.49 -0.47 -0.55
C GLN A 87 12.52 0.69 0.45
N GLY A 88 13.71 1.27 0.68
CA GLY A 88 13.85 2.45 1.54
C GLY A 88 13.07 3.65 1.02
N ARG A 89 13.04 3.87 -0.28
CA ARG A 89 12.27 4.93 -0.91
C ARG A 89 10.76 4.72 -0.77
N ILE A 90 10.29 3.49 -0.97
CA ILE A 90 8.87 3.15 -0.73
C ILE A 90 8.50 3.43 0.74
N ILE A 91 9.34 2.97 1.69
CA ILE A 91 9.10 3.20 3.13
C ILE A 91 9.00 4.70 3.42
N GLN A 92 9.84 5.55 2.82
CA GLN A 92 9.77 6.99 2.99
C GLN A 92 8.44 7.58 2.52
N GLU A 93 7.91 7.14 1.38
CA GLU A 93 6.60 7.59 0.90
C GLU A 93 5.45 7.10 1.79
N LEU A 94 5.50 5.83 2.22
CA LEU A 94 4.51 5.29 3.15
C LEU A 94 4.55 6.00 4.50
N ASP A 95 5.73 6.37 5.01
CA ASP A 95 5.87 7.10 6.26
C ASP A 95 5.28 8.52 6.18
N LYS A 96 5.30 9.17 5.02
CA LYS A 96 4.58 10.44 4.83
C LYS A 96 3.07 10.25 5.07
N VAL A 97 2.47 9.19 4.52
CA VAL A 97 1.04 8.88 4.71
C VAL A 97 0.74 8.50 6.17
N ILE A 98 1.57 7.66 6.79
CA ILE A 98 1.41 7.22 8.18
C ILE A 98 1.42 8.40 9.14
N ASN A 99 2.28 9.39 8.89
CA ASN A 99 2.49 10.54 9.76
C ASN A 99 1.54 11.72 9.51
N ILE A 100 0.58 11.61 8.58
CA ILE A 100 -0.46 12.63 8.41
C ILE A 100 -1.24 12.76 9.73
N LYS A 101 -1.32 14.01 10.23
CA LYS A 101 -2.07 14.32 11.46
C LYS A 101 -3.56 14.39 11.15
N GLY A 102 -4.35 13.86 12.04
CA GLY A 102 -5.81 13.84 11.96
C GLY A 102 -6.36 12.49 12.38
N ASP A 103 -7.64 12.45 12.67
CA ASP A 103 -8.39 11.29 13.10
C ASP A 103 -9.66 11.05 12.23
N GLU A 104 -9.81 11.82 11.13
CA GLU A 104 -10.86 11.60 10.16
C GLU A 104 -10.75 10.20 9.56
N TRP A 105 -11.90 9.63 9.21
CA TRP A 105 -11.99 8.27 8.72
C TRP A 105 -11.04 7.98 7.54
N GLY A 106 -10.97 8.87 6.55
CA GLY A 106 -10.10 8.70 5.38
C GLY A 106 -8.62 8.71 5.74
N ILE A 107 -8.19 9.60 6.68
CA ILE A 107 -6.81 9.63 7.15
C ILE A 107 -6.46 8.34 7.89
N ASN A 108 -7.36 7.86 8.75
CA ASN A 108 -7.14 6.62 9.49
C ASN A 108 -7.11 5.40 8.57
N TYR A 109 -8.00 5.33 7.58
CA TYR A 109 -8.00 4.28 6.57
C TYR A 109 -6.67 4.25 5.80
N ASN A 110 -6.26 5.38 5.23
CA ASN A 110 -5.01 5.48 4.48
C ASN A 110 -3.78 5.15 5.34
N ARG A 111 -3.76 5.59 6.60
CA ARG A 111 -2.70 5.23 7.56
C ARG A 111 -2.61 3.71 7.75
N GLN A 112 -3.75 3.04 7.94
CA GLN A 112 -3.80 1.60 8.14
C GLN A 112 -3.33 0.83 6.88
N VAL A 113 -3.71 1.29 5.69
CA VAL A 113 -3.25 0.69 4.43
C VAL A 113 -1.73 0.87 4.27
N ALA A 114 -1.21 2.09 4.49
CA ALA A 114 0.22 2.38 4.43
C ALA A 114 1.03 1.52 5.42
N GLN A 115 0.52 1.33 6.65
CA GLN A 115 1.13 0.45 7.65
C GLN A 115 1.20 -1.01 7.18
N ARG A 116 0.16 -1.51 6.51
CA ARG A 116 0.17 -2.88 5.96
C ARG A 116 1.25 -3.06 4.89
N HIS A 117 1.34 -2.13 3.94
CA HIS A 117 2.39 -2.18 2.91
C HIS A 117 3.80 -2.05 3.50
N LYS A 118 3.98 -1.19 4.51
CA LYS A 118 5.26 -1.10 5.22
C LYS A 118 5.63 -2.40 5.91
N LEU A 119 4.69 -3.05 6.59
CA LEU A 119 4.92 -4.37 7.20
C LEU A 119 5.24 -5.44 6.15
N GLU A 120 4.63 -5.40 4.97
CA GLU A 120 4.94 -6.29 3.86
C GLU A 120 6.41 -6.17 3.44
N ILE A 121 6.90 -4.94 3.24
CA ILE A 121 8.31 -4.71 2.92
C ILE A 121 9.23 -5.20 4.05
N MET A 122 8.91 -4.87 5.30
CA MET A 122 9.66 -5.35 6.46
C MET A 122 9.68 -6.88 6.54
N SER A 123 8.64 -7.58 6.05
CA SER A 123 8.59 -9.04 6.05
C SER A 123 9.57 -9.69 5.09
N LYS A 124 10.03 -8.96 4.06
CA LYS A 124 10.99 -9.45 3.08
C LYS A 124 12.44 -9.43 3.60
N ARG A 125 12.77 -8.51 4.53
CA ARG A 125 14.15 -8.29 5.00
C ARG A 125 14.32 -8.04 6.49
N GLY A 126 13.28 -7.55 7.16
CA GLY A 126 13.32 -7.25 8.58
C GLY A 126 13.27 -8.52 9.44
N THR A 127 13.78 -8.40 10.65
CA THR A 127 13.68 -9.49 11.63
C THR A 127 12.24 -9.65 12.12
N PRO A 128 11.85 -10.84 12.59
CA PRO A 128 10.56 -11.04 13.24
C PRO A 128 10.33 -10.08 14.42
N GLU A 129 11.39 -9.73 15.14
CA GLU A 129 11.36 -8.81 16.28
C GLU A 129 11.01 -7.39 15.83
N GLU A 130 11.57 -6.89 14.73
CA GLU A 130 11.26 -5.57 14.16
C GLU A 130 9.82 -5.51 13.67
N GLN A 131 9.34 -6.55 12.99
CA GLN A 131 7.95 -6.67 12.54
C GLN A 131 6.98 -6.66 13.72
N PHE A 132 7.29 -7.43 14.77
CA PHE A 132 6.51 -7.50 15.98
C PHE A 132 6.44 -6.14 16.68
N LYS A 133 7.60 -5.48 16.85
CA LYS A 133 7.68 -4.14 17.42
C LYS A 133 6.82 -3.15 16.64
N PHE A 134 6.93 -3.14 15.32
CA PHE A 134 6.15 -2.26 14.45
C PHE A 134 4.65 -2.49 14.60
N MET A 135 4.19 -3.75 14.62
CA MET A 135 2.78 -4.06 14.87
C MET A 135 2.30 -3.57 16.24
N TYR A 136 3.13 -3.71 17.29
CA TYR A 136 2.77 -3.22 18.64
C TYR A 136 2.68 -1.70 18.70
N GLU A 137 3.61 -0.99 18.09
CA GLU A 137 3.60 0.47 18.01
C GLU A 137 2.39 1.00 17.23
N ASN A 138 1.80 0.17 16.39
CA ASN A 138 0.66 0.50 15.56
C ASN A 138 -0.57 -0.40 15.86
N VAL A 139 -0.77 -0.77 17.11
CA VAL A 139 -1.83 -1.72 17.54
C VAL A 139 -3.25 -1.20 17.32
N SER A 140 -3.43 0.11 17.09
CA SER A 140 -4.69 0.71 16.66
C SER A 140 -5.12 0.23 15.27
N ASN A 141 -4.19 -0.30 14.46
CA ASN A 141 -4.52 -0.96 13.20
C ASN A 141 -5.21 -2.32 13.51
N PRO A 142 -6.46 -2.53 13.08
CA PRO A 142 -7.22 -3.74 13.39
C PRO A 142 -6.54 -5.03 12.89
N ASP A 143 -5.84 -4.96 11.75
CA ASP A 143 -5.18 -6.14 11.17
C ASP A 143 -3.95 -6.53 12.02
N PHE A 144 -3.20 -5.55 12.51
CA PHE A 144 -2.07 -5.79 13.38
C PHE A 144 -2.50 -6.34 14.74
N ARG A 145 -3.54 -5.75 15.32
CA ARG A 145 -4.13 -6.25 16.57
C ARG A 145 -4.61 -7.69 16.44
N ARG A 146 -5.30 -8.02 15.34
CA ARG A 146 -5.75 -9.39 15.07
C ARG A 146 -4.57 -10.37 15.00
N ARG A 147 -3.50 -9.99 14.30
CA ARG A 147 -2.27 -10.83 14.22
C ARG A 147 -1.59 -10.99 15.57
N LEU A 148 -1.46 -9.92 16.36
CA LEU A 148 -0.88 -9.96 17.70
C LEU A 148 -1.72 -10.82 18.65
N LEU A 149 -3.06 -10.69 18.59
CA LEU A 149 -3.99 -11.55 19.35
C LEU A 149 -3.78 -13.03 19.02
N GLN A 150 -3.70 -13.38 17.73
CA GLN A 150 -3.45 -14.77 17.31
C GLN A 150 -2.10 -15.26 17.83
N MET A 151 -1.04 -14.48 17.70
CA MET A 151 0.29 -14.83 18.18
C MET A 151 0.34 -15.02 19.70
N ALA A 152 -0.39 -14.20 20.47
CA ALA A 152 -0.49 -14.34 21.92
C ALA A 152 -1.29 -15.61 22.30
N TRP A 153 -2.38 -15.88 21.58
CA TRP A 153 -3.20 -17.08 21.77
C TRP A 153 -2.39 -18.36 21.53
N ASP A 154 -1.65 -18.45 20.43
CA ASP A 154 -0.86 -19.61 20.03
C ASP A 154 0.27 -19.91 21.04
N ARG A 155 0.75 -18.88 21.75
CA ARG A 155 1.74 -19.01 22.84
C ARG A 155 1.11 -19.28 24.21
N GLY A 156 -0.23 -19.29 24.32
CA GLY A 156 -0.93 -19.47 25.59
C GLY A 156 -0.86 -18.24 26.52
N ASP A 157 -0.48 -17.08 26.01
CA ASP A 157 -0.42 -15.83 26.78
C ASP A 157 -1.80 -15.17 26.86
N TYR A 158 -2.70 -15.78 27.63
CA TYR A 158 -4.07 -15.31 27.78
C TYR A 158 -4.16 -13.93 28.44
N LYS A 159 -3.17 -13.53 29.22
CA LYS A 159 -3.11 -12.19 29.82
C LYS A 159 -2.96 -11.14 28.71
N GLU A 160 -2.07 -11.37 27.79
CA GLU A 160 -1.84 -10.49 26.66
C GLU A 160 -3.03 -10.49 25.69
N VAL A 161 -3.66 -11.65 25.46
CA VAL A 161 -4.91 -11.75 24.68
C VAL A 161 -5.98 -10.84 25.26
N LEU A 162 -6.22 -10.88 26.57
CA LEU A 162 -7.20 -10.01 27.22
C LEU A 162 -6.83 -8.53 27.11
N ARG A 163 -5.55 -8.17 27.29
CA ARG A 163 -5.09 -6.79 27.13
C ARG A 163 -5.38 -6.26 25.72
N LEU A 164 -4.95 -6.98 24.69
CA LEU A 164 -5.14 -6.58 23.29
C LEU A 164 -6.63 -6.54 22.86
N ALA A 165 -7.48 -7.37 23.47
CA ALA A 165 -8.90 -7.38 23.22
C ALA A 165 -9.60 -6.15 23.82
N VAL A 166 -9.23 -5.75 25.05
CA VAL A 166 -9.82 -4.61 25.74
C VAL A 166 -9.37 -3.28 25.15
N ASP A 167 -8.08 -3.14 24.82
CA ASP A 167 -7.52 -1.92 24.20
C ASP A 167 -8.13 -1.61 22.81
N GLY A 168 -8.91 -2.51 22.28
CA GLY A 168 -9.55 -2.39 20.96
C GLY A 168 -11.08 -2.19 20.98
N ALA A 169 -11.67 -2.13 22.14
CA ALA A 169 -13.10 -1.85 22.33
C ALA A 169 -13.32 -0.35 22.55
#